data_1a63d3682902cd1898dffa9e674abb92
#
_entry.id   1a63d3682902cd1898dffa9e674abb92
#
_cell.length_a   1.000
_cell.length_b   1.000
_cell.length_c   1.000
_cell.angle_alpha   90.00
_cell.angle_beta   90.00
_cell.angle_gamma   90.00
#
_symmetry.space_group_name_H-M   'P 1'
#
loop_
_entity.id
_entity.type
_entity.pdbx_description
1 polymer ?
#
loop_
_entity_poly.entity_id
_entity_poly.type
_entity_poly.pdbx_seq_one_letter_code
_entity_poly.pdbx_strand_id
1 'polypeptide(L)'
;IMLDEFNRLGKMPIVVESIETLRTYRGHLAVVTQTIPALDEIYGENTRRALQGNAGVKLYLTPSDEKTVEELSKAVGKTTKTVITRSQSIGKNPFEGRSQSTRTEESSLLPEDEARRLPLDEIVMVIDAQMPVRAKRIQYFDDRLFKAIHAAQTGELPFPEPGGGGSQGTLPLSMRAMPMAPPPDGPGGT
;
A
#
# COMPACT_ATOMS: atom_id res chain seq x y z
N ILE A 1 -6.58 -13.85 0.22
CA ILE A 1 -7.01 -13.69 -1.18
C ILE A 1 -6.26 -12.50 -1.74
N MET A 2 -5.65 -12.65 -2.91
CA MET A 2 -4.98 -11.54 -3.62
C MET A 2 -5.64 -11.39 -4.99
N LEU A 3 -6.10 -10.19 -5.30
CA LEU A 3 -6.72 -9.82 -6.57
C LEU A 3 -5.78 -8.83 -7.27
N ASP A 4 -5.01 -9.34 -8.20
CA ASP A 4 -4.12 -8.54 -9.03
C ASP A 4 -4.89 -7.96 -10.22
N GLU A 5 -4.49 -6.79 -10.69
CA GLU A 5 -5.18 -6.04 -11.75
C GLU A 5 -6.70 -5.95 -11.54
N PHE A 6 -7.12 -5.64 -10.30
CA PHE A 6 -8.52 -5.69 -9.87
C PHE A 6 -9.47 -4.90 -10.77
N ASN A 7 -8.99 -3.82 -11.35
CA ASN A 7 -9.74 -3.04 -12.33
C ASN A 7 -10.07 -3.82 -13.61
N ARG A 8 -9.27 -4.84 -13.98
CA ARG A 8 -9.54 -5.66 -15.16
C ARG A 8 -10.53 -6.80 -14.93
N LEU A 9 -10.80 -7.14 -13.68
CA LEU A 9 -11.78 -8.18 -13.32
C LEU A 9 -13.23 -7.73 -13.50
N GLY A 10 -13.44 -6.47 -13.89
CA GLY A 10 -14.76 -5.87 -13.99
C GLY A 10 -15.38 -5.57 -12.62
N LYS A 11 -16.69 -5.27 -12.62
CA LYS A 11 -17.41 -4.94 -11.39
C LYS A 11 -17.70 -6.20 -10.58
N MET A 12 -17.12 -6.30 -9.38
CA MET A 12 -17.27 -7.40 -8.45
C MET A 12 -17.96 -6.94 -7.14
N PRO A 13 -19.30 -6.80 -7.10
CA PRO A 13 -20.01 -6.31 -5.93
C PRO A 13 -19.70 -7.14 -4.68
N ILE A 14 -19.56 -8.45 -4.83
CA ILE A 14 -19.27 -9.37 -3.73
C ILE A 14 -17.97 -9.00 -2.98
N VAL A 15 -16.96 -8.47 -3.66
CA VAL A 15 -15.71 -8.03 -3.03
C VAL A 15 -15.97 -6.83 -2.14
N VAL A 16 -16.75 -5.86 -2.63
CA VAL A 16 -17.08 -4.63 -1.90
C VAL A 16 -17.91 -4.96 -0.65
N GLU A 17 -18.90 -5.82 -0.80
CA GLU A 17 -19.80 -6.23 0.30
C GLU A 17 -19.10 -7.11 1.34
N SER A 18 -18.14 -7.94 0.88
CA SER A 18 -17.45 -8.87 1.77
C SER A 18 -16.31 -8.26 2.57
N ILE A 19 -15.79 -7.09 2.18
CA ILE A 19 -14.57 -6.55 2.78
C ILE A 19 -14.71 -6.30 4.30
N GLU A 20 -15.88 -5.90 4.74
CA GLU A 20 -16.19 -5.70 6.18
C GLU A 20 -16.33 -7.03 6.92
N THR A 21 -16.93 -8.02 6.25
CA THR A 21 -17.22 -9.34 6.83
C THR A 21 -15.96 -10.20 6.91
N LEU A 22 -15.06 -10.09 5.95
CA LEU A 22 -13.81 -10.86 5.92
C LEU A 22 -12.96 -10.66 7.19
N ARG A 23 -12.96 -9.45 7.76
CA ARG A 23 -12.24 -9.16 9.00
C ARG A 23 -12.74 -10.05 10.16
N THR A 24 -14.05 -10.27 10.26
CA THR A 24 -14.67 -11.10 11.31
C THR A 24 -14.22 -12.57 11.20
N TYR A 25 -14.01 -13.04 9.98
CA TYR A 25 -13.54 -14.41 9.72
C TYR A 25 -12.02 -14.52 9.61
N ARG A 26 -11.27 -13.49 10.05
CA ARG A 26 -9.81 -13.43 9.90
C ARG A 26 -9.32 -13.61 8.46
N GLY A 27 -10.18 -13.28 7.51
CA GLY A 27 -9.83 -13.28 6.09
C GLY A 27 -9.04 -12.02 5.73
N HIS A 28 -8.02 -12.18 4.88
CA HIS A 28 -7.24 -11.07 4.34
C HIS A 28 -7.48 -10.96 2.85
N LEU A 29 -7.76 -9.75 2.41
CA LEU A 29 -7.93 -9.40 1.00
C LEU A 29 -6.87 -8.36 0.62
N ALA A 30 -6.10 -8.67 -0.39
CA ALA A 30 -5.20 -7.73 -1.04
C ALA A 30 -5.74 -7.40 -2.44
N VAL A 31 -5.89 -6.12 -2.71
CA VAL A 31 -6.36 -5.61 -4.00
C VAL A 31 -5.24 -4.79 -4.62
N VAL A 32 -4.84 -5.13 -5.84
CA VAL A 32 -3.81 -4.41 -6.59
C VAL A 32 -4.44 -3.75 -7.79
N THR A 33 -4.17 -2.47 -7.97
CA THR A 33 -4.63 -1.68 -9.11
C THR A 33 -3.53 -0.77 -9.63
N GLN A 34 -3.58 -0.41 -10.88
CA GLN A 34 -2.56 0.44 -11.49
C GLN A 34 -2.74 1.90 -11.13
N THR A 35 -3.98 2.39 -11.18
CA THR A 35 -4.30 3.80 -10.94
C THR A 35 -5.63 3.94 -10.21
N ILE A 36 -5.81 5.06 -9.51
CA ILE A 36 -7.07 5.39 -8.84
C ILE A 36 -8.19 5.67 -9.85
N PRO A 37 -7.95 6.43 -10.93
CA PRO A 37 -8.96 6.64 -11.96
C PRO A 37 -9.53 5.35 -12.55
N ALA A 38 -8.72 4.32 -12.73
CA ALA A 38 -9.17 3.03 -13.24
C ALA A 38 -10.17 2.32 -12.29
N LEU A 39 -10.04 2.52 -10.99
CA LEU A 39 -11.04 2.05 -10.02
C LEU A 39 -12.31 2.90 -10.04
N ASP A 40 -12.17 4.22 -10.18
CA ASP A 40 -13.31 5.14 -10.23
C ASP A 40 -14.21 4.88 -11.43
N GLU A 41 -13.62 4.51 -12.58
CA GLU A 41 -14.36 4.17 -13.79
C GLU A 41 -15.31 2.97 -13.56
N ILE A 42 -14.87 1.97 -12.80
CA ILE A 42 -15.62 0.71 -12.62
C ILE A 42 -16.57 0.80 -11.42
N TYR A 43 -16.07 1.33 -10.30
CA TYR A 43 -16.80 1.28 -9.03
C TYR A 43 -17.44 2.62 -8.65
N GLY A 44 -17.00 3.72 -9.26
CA GLY A 44 -17.33 5.06 -8.85
C GLY A 44 -16.53 5.51 -7.61
N GLU A 45 -16.38 6.82 -7.47
CA GLU A 45 -15.55 7.42 -6.42
C GLU A 45 -15.97 7.05 -5.00
N ASN A 46 -17.28 7.01 -4.72
CA ASN A 46 -17.78 6.70 -3.38
C ASN A 46 -17.45 5.26 -2.95
N THR A 47 -17.67 4.28 -3.84
CA THR A 47 -17.36 2.88 -3.57
C THR A 47 -15.85 2.68 -3.41
N ARG A 48 -15.05 3.31 -4.27
CA ARG A 48 -13.59 3.29 -4.15
C ARG A 48 -13.13 3.85 -2.80
N ARG A 49 -13.68 4.99 -2.39
CA ARG A 49 -13.35 5.59 -1.07
C ARG A 49 -13.71 4.66 0.09
N ALA A 50 -14.84 3.96 -0.01
CA ALA A 50 -15.21 2.97 0.99
C ALA A 50 -14.23 1.78 1.03
N LEU A 51 -13.83 1.26 -0.13
CA LEU A 51 -12.79 0.22 -0.24
C LEU A 51 -11.48 0.67 0.40
N GLN A 52 -11.03 1.87 0.09
CA GLN A 52 -9.79 2.44 0.65
C GLN A 52 -9.91 2.73 2.16
N GLY A 53 -11.08 3.16 2.64
CA GLY A 53 -11.35 3.38 4.06
C GLY A 53 -11.33 2.10 4.89
N ASN A 54 -11.67 0.97 4.29
CA ASN A 54 -11.62 -0.35 4.94
C ASN A 54 -10.24 -1.03 4.83
N ALA A 55 -9.32 -0.47 4.03
CA ALA A 55 -7.98 -1.00 3.87
C ALA A 55 -7.07 -0.55 5.02
N GLY A 56 -6.74 -1.42 5.95
CA GLY A 56 -5.82 -1.14 7.06
C GLY A 56 -4.37 -0.90 6.63
N VAL A 57 -3.99 -1.32 5.43
CA VAL A 57 -2.68 -1.06 4.83
C VAL A 57 -2.87 -0.62 3.39
N LYS A 58 -2.27 0.52 3.04
CA LYS A 58 -2.22 1.04 1.67
C LYS A 58 -0.77 1.14 1.25
N LEU A 59 -0.44 0.52 0.14
CA LEU A 59 0.91 0.47 -0.39
C LEU A 59 0.94 1.17 -1.74
N TYR A 60 1.78 2.19 -1.83
CA TYR A 60 1.95 2.98 -3.04
C TYR A 60 3.33 2.71 -3.64
N LEU A 61 3.32 2.35 -4.91
CA LEU A 61 4.48 2.38 -5.78
C LEU A 61 4.58 3.75 -6.45
N THR A 62 5.56 3.98 -7.30
CA THR A 62 5.72 5.24 -8.02
C THR A 62 4.45 5.56 -8.82
N PRO A 63 3.64 6.54 -8.41
CA PRO A 63 2.41 6.88 -9.12
C PRO A 63 2.71 7.65 -10.40
N SER A 64 1.96 7.36 -11.46
CA SER A 64 2.09 8.03 -12.76
C SER A 64 0.98 9.04 -13.04
N ASP A 65 -0.18 8.90 -12.37
CA ASP A 65 -1.33 9.76 -12.58
C ASP A 65 -1.51 10.77 -11.44
N GLU A 66 -2.07 11.91 -11.79
CA GLU A 66 -2.24 13.06 -10.89
C GLU A 66 -3.10 12.74 -9.67
N LYS A 67 -4.20 12.01 -9.86
CA LYS A 67 -5.12 11.68 -8.77
C LYS A 67 -4.49 10.75 -7.73
N THR A 68 -3.70 9.78 -8.16
CA THR A 68 -2.96 8.89 -7.26
C THR A 68 -1.85 9.65 -6.52
N VAL A 69 -1.17 10.57 -7.19
CA VAL A 69 -0.17 11.45 -6.57
C VAL A 69 -0.80 12.31 -5.47
N GLU A 70 -1.91 12.97 -5.77
CA GLU A 70 -2.64 13.81 -4.82
C GLU A 70 -3.11 13.01 -3.61
N GLU A 71 -3.71 11.82 -3.84
CA GLU A 71 -4.15 10.95 -2.74
C GLU A 71 -2.99 10.45 -1.89
N LEU A 72 -1.87 10.06 -2.49
CA LEU A 72 -0.68 9.67 -1.75
C LEU A 72 -0.18 10.80 -0.87
N SER A 73 -0.03 12.00 -1.41
CA SER A 73 0.41 13.17 -0.66
C SER A 73 -0.51 13.49 0.52
N LYS A 74 -1.84 13.37 0.33
CA LYS A 74 -2.84 13.55 1.40
C LYS A 74 -2.79 12.42 2.43
N ALA A 75 -2.65 11.17 1.99
CA ALA A 75 -2.64 9.99 2.87
C ALA A 75 -1.44 9.97 3.81
N VAL A 76 -0.29 10.44 3.33
CA VAL A 76 0.94 10.56 4.14
C VAL A 76 0.82 11.64 5.21
N GLY A 77 0.02 12.68 4.95
CA GLY A 77 -0.28 13.74 5.90
C GLY A 77 0.67 14.93 5.82
N LYS A 78 0.60 15.78 6.86
CA LYS A 78 1.33 17.05 6.94
C LYS A 78 2.32 17.04 8.08
N THR A 79 3.33 17.87 7.96
CA THR A 79 4.29 18.19 9.01
C THR A 79 4.44 19.69 9.17
N THR A 80 4.95 20.11 10.30
CA THR A 80 5.22 21.51 10.60
C THR A 80 6.68 21.83 10.31
N LYS A 81 6.92 22.76 9.41
CA LYS A 81 8.27 23.27 9.13
C LYS A 81 8.45 24.66 9.70
N THR A 82 9.57 24.88 10.34
CA THR A 82 9.97 26.22 10.80
C THR A 82 10.76 26.89 9.69
N VAL A 83 10.18 27.94 9.13
CA VAL A 83 10.83 28.76 8.11
C VAL A 83 11.46 29.97 8.77
N ILE A 84 12.78 30.09 8.63
CA ILE A 84 13.55 31.23 9.14
C ILE A 84 13.83 32.16 7.96
N THR A 85 13.12 33.27 7.91
CA THR A 85 13.36 34.31 6.92
C THR A 85 14.33 35.33 7.51
N ARG A 86 15.47 35.49 6.88
CA ARG A 86 16.47 36.51 7.21
C ARG A 86 16.35 37.62 6.19
N SER A 87 15.95 38.81 6.65
CA SER A 87 15.97 40.04 5.86
C SER A 87 17.18 40.88 6.25
N GLN A 88 17.94 41.26 5.26
CA GLN A 88 19.03 42.21 5.41
C GLN A 88 18.68 43.48 4.63
N SER A 89 18.46 44.58 5.32
CA SER A 89 18.27 45.88 4.68
C SER A 89 19.66 46.42 4.26
N ILE A 90 19.77 46.79 2.98
CA ILE A 90 20.95 47.45 2.47
C ILE A 90 20.82 48.96 2.80
N GLY A 91 21.14 49.29 4.04
CA GLY A 91 21.20 50.69 4.49
C GLY A 91 22.67 51.18 4.65
N LYS A 92 22.83 52.49 4.83
CA LYS A 92 24.15 53.12 4.95
C LYS A 92 24.96 52.65 6.18
N ASN A 93 24.33 51.98 7.14
CA ASN A 93 24.99 51.45 8.34
C ASN A 93 25.01 49.93 8.32
N PRO A 94 26.15 49.24 8.32
CA PRO A 94 26.28 47.80 8.23
C PRO A 94 25.72 47.03 9.45
N PHE A 95 25.37 47.70 10.53
CA PHE A 95 24.84 47.10 11.76
C PHE A 95 23.34 47.31 11.98
N GLU A 96 22.69 48.19 11.23
CA GLU A 96 21.27 48.44 11.29
C GLU A 96 20.57 47.65 10.16
N GLY A 97 19.65 46.72 10.53
CA GLY A 97 18.74 46.12 9.59
C GLY A 97 18.84 44.62 9.39
N ARG A 98 19.38 43.89 10.35
CA ARG A 98 19.21 42.43 10.37
C ARG A 98 17.92 42.07 11.11
N SER A 99 16.91 41.66 10.39
CA SER A 99 15.69 41.09 10.95
C SER A 99 15.67 39.60 10.67
N GLN A 100 15.42 38.82 11.70
CA GLN A 100 15.16 37.39 11.58
C GLN A 100 13.71 37.15 12.03
N SER A 101 12.88 36.70 11.09
CA SER A 101 11.52 36.27 11.37
C SER A 101 11.47 34.76 11.32
N THR A 102 10.91 34.16 12.37
CA THR A 102 10.67 32.73 12.46
C THR A 102 9.18 32.52 12.28
N ARG A 103 8.81 31.82 11.24
CA ARG A 103 7.42 31.43 10.96
C ARG A 103 7.28 29.93 10.90
N THR A 104 6.22 29.45 11.49
CA THR A 104 5.86 28.04 11.43
C THR A 104 4.84 27.85 10.31
N GLU A 105 5.13 26.99 9.34
CA GLU A 105 4.25 26.69 8.22
C GLU A 105 3.95 25.21 8.17
N GLU A 106 2.66 24.88 7.87
CA GLU A 106 2.30 23.52 7.54
C GLU A 106 2.85 23.17 6.14
N SER A 107 3.48 22.01 6.04
CA SER A 107 3.97 21.47 4.77
C SER A 107 3.53 20.02 4.63
N SER A 108 3.20 19.58 3.42
CA SER A 108 3.01 18.15 3.18
C SER A 108 4.26 17.37 3.56
N LEU A 109 4.10 16.23 4.23
CA LEU A 109 5.22 15.35 4.58
C LEU A 109 5.85 14.75 3.32
N LEU A 110 5.02 14.46 2.31
CA LEU A 110 5.43 14.07 0.97
C LEU A 110 4.72 14.98 -0.06
N PRO A 111 5.36 16.06 -0.52
CA PRO A 111 4.80 16.92 -1.55
C PRO A 111 4.52 16.15 -2.83
N GLU A 112 3.53 16.60 -3.60
CA GLU A 112 3.13 15.95 -4.86
C GLU A 112 4.28 15.82 -5.86
N ASP A 113 5.14 16.83 -5.94
CA ASP A 113 6.32 16.81 -6.78
C ASP A 113 7.33 15.72 -6.38
N GLU A 114 7.46 15.46 -5.09
CA GLU A 114 8.31 14.39 -4.57
C GLU A 114 7.64 13.02 -4.76
N ALA A 115 6.35 12.93 -4.51
CA ALA A 115 5.56 11.71 -4.73
C ALA A 115 5.62 11.25 -6.21
N ARG A 116 5.55 12.20 -7.14
CA ARG A 116 5.66 11.94 -8.59
C ARG A 116 7.05 11.45 -9.01
N ARG A 117 8.08 11.85 -8.27
CA ARG A 117 9.49 11.48 -8.49
C ARG A 117 9.99 10.38 -7.57
N LEU A 118 9.08 9.64 -6.93
CA LEU A 118 9.44 8.51 -6.08
C LEU A 118 10.27 7.49 -6.89
N PRO A 119 11.45 7.08 -6.42
CA PRO A 119 12.27 6.08 -7.09
C PRO A 119 11.51 4.77 -7.30
N LEU A 120 11.78 4.09 -8.44
CA LEU A 120 11.11 2.83 -8.77
C LEU A 120 11.43 1.68 -7.82
N ASP A 121 12.52 1.79 -7.06
CA ASP A 121 12.93 0.83 -6.05
C ASP A 121 12.39 1.16 -4.65
N GLU A 122 11.57 2.20 -4.54
CA GLU A 122 10.97 2.60 -3.28
C GLU A 122 9.45 2.40 -3.26
N ILE A 123 8.92 2.27 -2.06
CA ILE A 123 7.49 2.17 -1.77
C ILE A 123 7.14 3.09 -0.61
N VAL A 124 5.91 3.57 -0.62
CA VAL A 124 5.32 4.27 0.53
C VAL A 124 4.16 3.43 1.05
N MET A 125 4.21 3.12 2.32
CA MET A 125 3.21 2.34 3.02
C MET A 125 2.50 3.22 4.05
N VAL A 126 1.20 3.29 3.96
CA VAL A 126 0.33 3.97 4.92
C VAL A 126 -0.45 2.90 5.68
N ILE A 127 -0.24 2.84 6.98
CA ILE A 127 -0.87 1.87 7.88
C ILE A 127 -1.78 2.65 8.83
N ASP A 128 -2.99 2.16 9.04
CA ASP A 128 -3.93 2.79 9.96
C ASP A 128 -3.34 2.96 11.35
N ALA A 129 -3.56 4.13 11.93
CA ALA A 129 -3.07 4.53 13.25
C ALA A 129 -1.53 4.46 13.43
N GLN A 130 -0.76 4.44 12.34
CA GLN A 130 0.70 4.47 12.39
C GLN A 130 1.27 5.57 11.50
N MET A 131 2.53 5.92 11.75
CA MET A 131 3.27 6.82 10.87
C MET A 131 3.52 6.13 9.52
N PRO A 132 3.41 6.87 8.41
CA PRO A 132 3.72 6.32 7.10
C PRO A 132 5.19 5.88 7.02
N VAL A 133 5.43 4.81 6.28
CA VAL A 133 6.75 4.22 6.12
C VAL A 133 7.18 4.34 4.67
N ARG A 134 8.35 4.92 4.44
CA ARG A 134 9.03 4.88 3.14
C ARG A 134 10.12 3.82 3.22
N ALA A 135 10.10 2.85 2.30
CA ALA A 135 11.00 1.70 2.33
C ALA A 135 11.45 1.32 0.91
N LYS A 136 12.49 0.54 0.83
CA LYS A 136 12.92 -0.06 -0.44
C LYS A 136 12.01 -1.23 -0.80
N ARG A 137 11.68 -1.32 -2.09
CA ARG A 137 10.93 -2.45 -2.64
C ARG A 137 11.81 -3.70 -2.65
N ILE A 138 11.27 -4.79 -2.14
CA ILE A 138 11.93 -6.08 -2.23
C ILE A 138 11.92 -6.55 -3.70
N GLN A 139 13.10 -6.87 -4.21
CA GLN A 139 13.27 -7.49 -5.53
C GLN A 139 13.57 -8.96 -5.29
N TYR A 140 12.63 -9.85 -5.63
CA TYR A 140 12.71 -11.28 -5.31
C TYR A 140 13.96 -11.96 -5.89
N PHE A 141 14.46 -11.47 -7.02
CA PHE A 141 15.64 -12.00 -7.70
C PHE A 141 16.97 -11.54 -7.06
N ASP A 142 16.95 -10.52 -6.21
CA ASP A 142 18.13 -9.99 -5.52
C ASP A 142 18.10 -10.26 -4.01
N ASP A 143 16.92 -10.29 -3.42
CA ASP A 143 16.74 -10.58 -2.00
C ASP A 143 17.15 -12.01 -1.65
N ARG A 144 17.97 -12.16 -0.58
CA ARG A 144 18.54 -13.44 -0.18
C ARG A 144 17.48 -14.52 0.10
N LEU A 145 16.40 -14.17 0.75
CA LEU A 145 15.34 -15.10 1.12
C LEU A 145 14.55 -15.54 -0.10
N PHE A 146 14.08 -14.59 -0.90
CA PHE A 146 13.28 -14.87 -2.09
C PHE A 146 14.08 -15.57 -3.19
N LYS A 147 15.35 -15.22 -3.34
CA LYS A 147 16.26 -15.90 -4.27
C LYS A 147 16.45 -17.38 -3.92
N ALA A 148 16.56 -17.70 -2.63
CA ALA A 148 16.64 -19.07 -2.16
C ALA A 148 15.33 -19.85 -2.41
N ILE A 149 14.18 -19.23 -2.17
CA ILE A 149 12.86 -19.82 -2.45
C ILE A 149 12.69 -20.06 -3.95
N HIS A 150 13.04 -19.09 -4.80
CA HIS A 150 12.98 -19.22 -6.25
C HIS A 150 13.90 -20.33 -6.77
N ALA A 151 15.13 -20.43 -6.26
CA ALA A 151 16.06 -21.48 -6.65
C ALA A 151 15.61 -22.88 -6.19
N ALA A 152 14.82 -22.98 -5.11
CA ALA A 152 14.25 -24.23 -4.64
C ALA A 152 13.02 -24.68 -5.45
N GLN A 153 12.42 -23.80 -6.23
CA GLN A 153 11.32 -24.11 -7.14
C GLN A 153 11.88 -24.77 -8.41
N THR A 154 12.22 -26.05 -8.31
CA THR A 154 12.69 -26.86 -9.46
C THR A 154 11.52 -27.68 -9.98
N GLY A 155 11.13 -27.45 -11.23
CA GLY A 155 10.13 -28.23 -11.95
C GLY A 155 9.14 -27.38 -12.73
N GLU A 156 8.57 -27.95 -13.77
CA GLU A 156 7.45 -27.36 -14.49
C GLU A 156 6.23 -27.30 -13.54
N LEU A 157 5.60 -26.14 -13.46
CA LEU A 157 4.28 -26.04 -12.82
C LEU A 157 3.34 -26.92 -13.64
N PRO A 158 2.63 -27.89 -13.00
CA PRO A 158 1.66 -28.69 -13.73
C PRO A 158 0.51 -27.78 -14.16
N PHE A 159 0.58 -27.31 -15.40
CA PHE A 159 -0.58 -26.72 -16.03
C PHE A 159 -1.58 -27.84 -16.31
N PRO A 160 -2.87 -27.67 -15.99
CA PRO A 160 -3.89 -28.63 -16.41
C PRO A 160 -3.85 -28.70 -17.93
N GLU A 161 -3.67 -29.89 -18.47
CA GLU A 161 -3.70 -30.11 -19.93
C GLU A 161 -5.05 -29.62 -20.48
N PRO A 162 -5.05 -28.83 -21.58
CA PRO A 162 -6.31 -28.39 -22.18
C PRO A 162 -7.03 -29.62 -22.76
N GLY A 163 -8.08 -30.07 -22.07
CA GLY A 163 -8.94 -31.16 -22.52
C GLY A 163 -9.00 -32.40 -21.64
N GLY A 164 -8.23 -32.49 -20.57
CA GLY A 164 -8.33 -33.58 -19.58
C GLY A 164 -9.51 -33.40 -18.65
N GLY A 165 -10.62 -34.12 -18.89
CA GLY A 165 -11.77 -34.11 -18.00
C GLY A 165 -11.38 -34.49 -16.58
N GLY A 166 -11.67 -33.62 -15.64
CA GLY A 166 -11.98 -33.88 -14.24
C GLY A 166 -11.14 -34.88 -13.44
N SER A 167 -9.83 -34.74 -13.41
CA SER A 167 -9.04 -35.26 -12.30
C SER A 167 -8.83 -34.11 -11.32
N GLN A 168 -9.44 -34.19 -10.14
CA GLN A 168 -9.13 -33.29 -9.04
C GLN A 168 -7.64 -33.49 -8.69
N GLY A 169 -6.79 -32.64 -9.25
CA GLY A 169 -5.37 -32.61 -8.92
C GLY A 169 -5.21 -32.39 -7.44
N THR A 170 -4.70 -33.37 -6.74
CA THR A 170 -4.27 -33.25 -5.36
C THR A 170 -3.16 -32.19 -5.32
N LEU A 171 -3.45 -31.04 -4.73
CA LEU A 171 -2.44 -30.02 -4.49
C LEU A 171 -1.24 -30.64 -3.77
N PRO A 172 -0.01 -30.34 -4.20
CA PRO A 172 1.18 -30.92 -3.56
C PRO A 172 1.17 -30.62 -2.06
N LEU A 173 1.59 -31.60 -1.28
CA LEU A 173 1.59 -31.61 0.20
C LEU A 173 2.28 -30.37 0.84
N SER A 174 3.06 -29.62 0.09
CA SER A 174 3.69 -28.37 0.55
C SER A 174 2.69 -27.20 0.78
N MET A 175 1.46 -27.33 0.29
CA MET A 175 0.36 -26.40 0.58
C MET A 175 -0.63 -26.91 1.62
N ARG A 176 -0.28 -27.96 2.34
CA ARG A 176 -1.06 -28.36 3.50
C ARG A 176 -1.04 -27.21 4.50
N ALA A 177 -2.22 -26.67 4.75
CA ALA A 177 -2.41 -25.64 5.77
C ALA A 177 -1.71 -26.11 7.07
N MET A 178 -0.90 -25.23 7.63
CA MET A 178 -0.34 -25.46 8.96
C MET A 178 -1.51 -25.84 9.89
N PRO A 179 -1.37 -26.87 10.72
CA PRO A 179 -2.41 -27.24 11.66
C PRO A 179 -2.75 -26.02 12.52
N MET A 180 -4.01 -25.62 12.45
CA MET A 180 -4.52 -24.53 13.28
C MET A 180 -4.38 -24.97 14.74
N ALA A 181 -3.71 -24.14 15.54
CA ALA A 181 -3.64 -24.37 16.97
C ALA A 181 -5.06 -24.49 17.54
N PRO A 182 -5.33 -25.44 18.44
CA PRO A 182 -6.63 -25.56 19.07
C PRO A 182 -6.98 -24.24 19.77
N PRO A 183 -8.26 -23.86 19.81
CA PRO A 183 -8.70 -22.70 20.55
C PRO A 183 -8.29 -22.84 22.02
N PRO A 184 -7.91 -21.75 22.70
CA PRO A 184 -7.64 -21.81 24.13
C PRO A 184 -8.88 -22.27 24.86
N ASP A 185 -8.69 -23.23 25.80
CA ASP A 185 -9.74 -23.75 26.65
C ASP A 185 -10.47 -22.57 27.32
N GLY A 186 -11.79 -22.52 27.13
CA GLY A 186 -12.63 -21.56 27.80
C GLY A 186 -12.53 -21.70 29.32
N PRO A 187 -12.76 -20.63 30.11
CA PRO A 187 -12.71 -20.70 31.56
C PRO A 187 -13.77 -21.69 32.06
N GLY A 188 -13.30 -22.75 32.73
CA GLY A 188 -14.13 -23.75 33.36
C GLY A 188 -15.09 -23.09 34.36
N GLY A 189 -16.38 -23.22 34.12
CA GLY A 189 -17.39 -22.92 35.10
C GLY A 189 -17.37 -23.94 36.21
N THR A 190 -17.17 -23.47 37.42
CA THR A 190 -17.64 -24.11 38.66
C THR A 190 -18.86 -23.36 39.17
#